data_445ad86febcb3537586be48ee1e8f1c6
#
_entry.id   445ad86febcb3537586be48ee1e8f1c6
#
_cell.length_a   1.000
_cell.length_b   1.000
_cell.length_c   1.000
_cell.angle_alpha   90.00
_cell.angle_beta   90.00
_cell.angle_gamma   90.00
#
_symmetry.space_group_name_H-M   'P 1'
#
loop_
_entity.id
_entity.type
_entity.pdbx_description
1 polymer ?
#
loop_
_entity_poly.entity_id
_entity_poly.type
_entity_poly.pdbx_seq_one_letter_code
_entity_poly.pdbx_strand_id
1 'polypeptide(L)'
;MFETTNYTFISLLLYFIIIFFSQVLYSILKRKKTSLELLKIIRDLFKTVVFIGLLIYTHILNELSLSVNFVSLFFFGLCTILFILLFTKKDNSHYPLHTKVSAILLSPIIEEVICREIAYNSDYVLVSYILGTIIFIFFHFAFDFKSIIYFLCMSSLLFLLREQSGEVLNSILLHMLMNLTIIYRK
;
A
#
# COMPACT_ATOMS: atom_id res chain seq x y z
N MET A 1 -1.46 1.55 -29.77
CA MET A 1 -2.19 1.84 -28.54
C MET A 1 -2.68 0.60 -27.77
N PHE A 2 -2.42 -0.62 -28.27
CA PHE A 2 -2.89 -1.89 -27.65
C PHE A 2 -1.84 -2.62 -26.81
N GLU A 3 -0.60 -2.15 -26.77
CA GLU A 3 0.50 -2.92 -26.10
C GLU A 3 0.74 -2.54 -24.62
N THR A 4 0.37 -1.32 -24.19
CA THR A 4 0.67 -0.86 -22.82
C THR A 4 -0.23 -1.48 -21.74
N THR A 5 -1.44 -1.85 -22.06
CA THR A 5 -2.51 -2.23 -21.13
C THR A 5 -2.39 -3.64 -20.57
N ASN A 6 -1.92 -4.58 -21.39
CA ASN A 6 -1.63 -5.94 -20.90
C ASN A 6 -0.46 -5.96 -19.91
N TYR A 7 0.51 -5.06 -20.07
CA TYR A 7 1.68 -4.98 -19.19
C TYR A 7 1.34 -4.54 -17.78
N THR A 8 0.37 -3.63 -17.60
CA THR A 8 -0.02 -3.16 -16.26
C THR A 8 -0.70 -4.25 -15.44
N PHE A 9 -1.61 -5.01 -16.01
CA PHE A 9 -2.26 -6.14 -15.33
C PHE A 9 -1.27 -7.26 -15.00
N ILE A 10 -0.42 -7.62 -15.95
CA ILE A 10 0.63 -8.63 -15.76
C ILE A 10 1.60 -8.16 -14.66
N SER A 11 1.95 -6.88 -14.62
CA SER A 11 2.83 -6.31 -13.60
C SER A 11 2.23 -6.43 -12.19
N LEU A 12 0.93 -6.16 -12.04
CA LEU A 12 0.21 -6.36 -10.77
C LEU A 12 0.26 -7.83 -10.33
N LEU A 13 -0.01 -8.74 -11.24
CA LEU A 13 -0.01 -10.17 -10.96
C LEU A 13 1.39 -10.67 -10.56
N LEU A 14 2.42 -10.28 -11.30
CA LEU A 14 3.82 -10.61 -11.00
C LEU A 14 4.23 -10.05 -9.64
N TYR A 15 3.87 -8.80 -9.35
CA TYR A 15 4.15 -8.19 -8.07
C TYR A 15 3.47 -8.94 -6.92
N PHE A 16 2.21 -9.31 -7.08
CA PHE A 16 1.49 -10.12 -6.11
C PHE A 16 2.21 -11.45 -5.82
N ILE A 17 2.61 -12.17 -6.87
CA ILE A 17 3.34 -13.44 -6.76
C ILE A 17 4.64 -13.25 -6.00
N ILE A 18 5.44 -12.24 -6.36
CA ILE A 18 6.74 -11.95 -5.73
C ILE A 18 6.56 -11.61 -4.25
N ILE A 19 5.59 -10.77 -3.91
CA ILE A 19 5.33 -10.42 -2.51
C ILE A 19 4.81 -11.62 -1.73
N PHE A 20 3.92 -12.42 -2.29
CA PHE A 20 3.46 -13.64 -1.65
C PHE A 20 4.63 -14.57 -1.28
N PHE A 21 5.51 -14.85 -2.24
CA PHE A 21 6.69 -15.67 -1.98
C PHE A 21 7.64 -15.04 -0.96
N SER A 22 7.84 -13.72 -0.99
CA SER A 22 8.68 -13.02 -0.01
C SER A 22 8.13 -13.15 1.42
N GLN A 23 6.79 -13.15 1.57
CA GLN A 23 6.14 -13.32 2.86
C GLN A 23 6.22 -14.76 3.37
N VAL A 24 6.07 -15.74 2.49
CA VAL A 24 6.28 -17.16 2.83
C VAL A 24 7.73 -17.37 3.31
N LEU A 25 8.71 -16.85 2.56
CA LEU A 25 10.12 -16.93 2.92
C LEU A 25 10.40 -16.25 4.27
N TYR A 26 9.86 -15.04 4.49
CA TYR A 26 9.96 -14.35 5.78
C TYR A 26 9.40 -15.21 6.92
N SER A 27 8.23 -15.83 6.73
CA SER A 27 7.61 -16.69 7.75
C SER A 27 8.44 -17.93 8.07
N ILE A 28 9.09 -18.52 7.06
CA ILE A 28 10.00 -19.69 7.24
C ILE A 28 11.26 -19.27 8.00
N LEU A 29 11.88 -18.15 7.60
CA LEU A 29 13.12 -17.66 8.23
C LEU A 29 12.89 -17.19 9.67
N LYS A 30 11.73 -16.62 9.97
CA LYS A 30 11.33 -16.25 11.32
C LYS A 30 11.33 -17.46 12.28
N ARG A 31 10.92 -18.63 11.79
CA ARG A 31 10.95 -19.88 12.57
C ARG A 31 12.37 -20.37 12.89
N LYS A 32 13.36 -19.99 12.08
CA LYS A 32 14.78 -20.40 12.22
C LYS A 32 15.58 -19.51 13.19
N LYS A 33 14.94 -18.72 14.07
CA LYS A 33 15.57 -17.82 15.05
C LYS A 33 16.50 -16.74 14.45
N THR A 34 16.34 -16.40 13.20
CA THR A 34 17.05 -15.26 12.61
C THR A 34 16.55 -13.96 13.26
N SER A 35 17.43 -12.99 13.45
CA SER A 35 17.06 -11.68 14.01
C SER A 35 15.83 -11.11 13.28
N LEU A 36 14.76 -10.86 14.04
CA LEU A 36 13.49 -10.36 13.49
C LEU A 36 13.66 -9.01 12.81
N GLU A 37 14.57 -8.17 13.33
CA GLU A 37 14.88 -6.86 12.77
C GLU A 37 15.58 -6.97 11.42
N LEU A 38 16.59 -7.83 11.32
CA LEU A 38 17.30 -8.09 10.07
C LEU A 38 16.34 -8.62 8.99
N LEU A 39 15.45 -9.53 9.35
CA LEU A 39 14.45 -10.07 8.42
C LEU A 39 13.48 -9.00 7.90
N LYS A 40 13.07 -8.06 8.75
CA LYS A 40 12.23 -6.92 8.35
C LYS A 40 12.97 -6.01 7.36
N ILE A 41 14.24 -5.68 7.66
CA ILE A 41 15.07 -4.85 6.77
C ILE A 41 15.24 -5.52 5.40
N ILE A 42 15.58 -6.80 5.37
CA ILE A 42 15.74 -7.56 4.11
C ILE A 42 14.44 -7.57 3.31
N ARG A 43 13.30 -7.81 3.96
CA ARG A 43 11.99 -7.77 3.31
C ARG A 43 11.69 -6.41 2.71
N ASP A 44 11.93 -5.33 3.46
CA ASP A 44 11.63 -3.97 3.03
C ASP A 44 12.56 -3.55 1.88
N LEU A 45 13.85 -3.92 1.92
CA LEU A 45 14.78 -3.74 0.80
C LEU A 45 14.33 -4.51 -0.45
N PHE A 46 13.92 -5.76 -0.28
CA PHE A 46 13.43 -6.57 -1.40
C PHE A 46 12.20 -5.97 -2.05
N LYS A 47 11.21 -5.53 -1.25
CA LYS A 47 10.03 -4.81 -1.75
C LYS A 47 10.43 -3.57 -2.56
N THR A 48 11.38 -2.79 -2.04
CA THR A 48 11.86 -1.56 -2.69
C THR A 48 12.54 -1.86 -4.03
N VAL A 49 13.40 -2.87 -4.10
CA VAL A 49 14.07 -3.26 -5.35
C VAL A 49 13.07 -3.73 -6.40
N VAL A 50 12.10 -4.57 -6.00
CA VAL A 50 11.04 -5.03 -6.90
C VAL A 50 10.17 -3.86 -7.37
N PHE A 51 9.84 -2.93 -6.49
CA PHE A 51 9.09 -1.73 -6.82
C PHE A 51 9.82 -0.85 -7.85
N ILE A 52 11.11 -0.58 -7.64
CA ILE A 52 11.92 0.18 -8.60
C ILE A 52 11.95 -0.53 -9.96
N GLY A 53 12.13 -1.85 -9.96
CA GLY A 53 12.08 -2.64 -11.20
C GLY A 53 10.75 -2.51 -11.94
N LEU A 54 9.63 -2.51 -11.21
CA LEU A 54 8.30 -2.31 -11.78
C LEU A 54 8.09 -0.89 -12.32
N LEU A 55 8.54 0.14 -11.59
CA LEU A 55 8.46 1.52 -12.06
C LEU A 55 9.20 1.72 -13.39
N ILE A 56 10.39 1.12 -13.52
CA ILE A 56 11.17 1.17 -14.76
C ILE A 56 10.44 0.41 -15.88
N TYR A 57 9.93 -0.78 -15.57
CA TYR A 57 9.27 -1.65 -16.55
C TYR A 57 7.95 -1.06 -17.07
N THR A 58 7.13 -0.48 -16.20
CA THR A 58 5.82 0.07 -16.56
C THR A 58 5.88 1.48 -17.13
N HIS A 59 7.04 2.14 -17.10
CA HIS A 59 7.20 3.57 -17.47
C HIS A 59 6.24 4.53 -16.75
N ILE A 60 5.61 4.08 -15.68
CA ILE A 60 4.57 4.83 -14.94
C ILE A 60 5.11 6.15 -14.36
N LEU A 61 6.43 6.24 -14.13
CA LEU A 61 7.06 7.48 -13.66
C LEU A 61 6.82 8.68 -14.59
N ASN A 62 6.63 8.43 -15.88
CA ASN A 62 6.39 9.49 -16.87
C ASN A 62 4.94 10.01 -16.82
N GLU A 63 4.04 9.25 -16.21
CA GLU A 63 2.61 9.54 -16.10
C GLU A 63 2.22 10.06 -14.71
N LEU A 64 3.15 9.96 -13.73
CA LEU A 64 2.90 10.44 -12.39
C LEU A 64 2.81 11.96 -12.34
N SER A 65 1.63 12.46 -12.06
CA SER A 65 1.43 13.85 -11.68
C SER A 65 1.51 14.00 -10.16
N LEU A 66 2.10 15.09 -9.70
CA LEU A 66 2.37 15.36 -8.29
C LEU A 66 1.57 16.56 -7.77
N SER A 67 0.34 16.71 -8.21
CA SER A 67 -0.54 17.75 -7.68
C SER A 67 -1.28 17.31 -6.43
N VAL A 68 -1.58 18.25 -5.54
CA VAL A 68 -2.30 17.98 -4.28
C VAL A 68 -3.66 18.66 -4.32
N ASN A 69 -4.72 17.87 -4.22
CA ASN A 69 -6.07 18.37 -4.01
C ASN A 69 -6.38 18.47 -2.52
N PHE A 70 -6.10 19.64 -1.94
CA PHE A 70 -6.26 19.87 -0.50
C PHE A 70 -7.70 19.69 0.00
N VAL A 71 -8.70 20.01 -0.81
CA VAL A 71 -10.11 19.87 -0.43
C VAL A 71 -10.47 18.40 -0.28
N SER A 72 -10.19 17.59 -1.29
CA SER A 72 -10.42 16.14 -1.24
C SER A 72 -9.62 15.50 -0.11
N LEU A 73 -8.33 15.83 0.01
CA LEU A 73 -7.47 15.29 1.06
C LEU A 73 -7.99 15.62 2.46
N PHE A 74 -8.51 16.83 2.69
CA PHE A 74 -9.10 17.23 3.97
C PHE A 74 -10.34 16.38 4.31
N PHE A 75 -11.30 16.27 3.41
CA PHE A 75 -12.53 15.49 3.66
C PHE A 75 -12.24 14.00 3.87
N PHE A 76 -11.45 13.39 2.99
CA PHE A 76 -11.06 11.99 3.14
C PHE A 76 -10.19 11.76 4.39
N GLY A 77 -9.31 12.71 4.73
CA GLY A 77 -8.50 12.68 5.95
C GLY A 77 -9.36 12.68 7.21
N LEU A 78 -10.37 13.56 7.27
CA LEU A 78 -11.30 13.59 8.39
C LEU A 78 -12.08 12.29 8.53
N CYS A 79 -12.66 11.78 7.44
CA CYS A 79 -13.36 10.49 7.43
C CYS A 79 -12.45 9.35 7.88
N THR A 80 -11.22 9.32 7.41
CA THR A 80 -10.23 8.30 7.77
C THR A 80 -9.85 8.35 9.24
N ILE A 81 -9.58 9.54 9.79
CA ILE A 81 -9.27 9.70 11.22
C ILE A 81 -10.44 9.22 12.07
N LEU A 82 -11.67 9.63 11.75
CA LEU A 82 -12.86 9.18 12.46
C LEU A 82 -13.02 7.65 12.38
N PHE A 83 -12.80 7.06 11.22
CA PHE A 83 -12.86 5.61 11.03
C PHE A 83 -11.79 4.90 11.87
N ILE A 84 -10.54 5.36 11.87
CA ILE A 84 -9.47 4.83 12.72
C ILE A 84 -9.85 4.91 14.19
N LEU A 85 -10.38 6.06 14.64
CA LEU A 85 -10.77 6.26 16.03
C LEU A 85 -11.88 5.29 16.47
N LEU A 86 -12.80 4.94 15.59
CA LEU A 86 -13.92 4.05 15.88
C LEU A 86 -13.53 2.56 15.82
N PHE A 87 -12.71 2.17 14.87
CA PHE A 87 -12.47 0.76 14.55
C PHE A 87 -11.14 0.18 15.02
N THR A 88 -10.14 1.02 15.33
CA THR A 88 -8.86 0.52 15.82
C THR A 88 -8.72 0.65 17.33
N LYS A 89 -8.01 -0.27 17.95
CA LYS A 89 -7.61 -0.16 19.35
C LYS A 89 -6.31 0.63 19.46
N LYS A 90 -6.08 1.25 20.64
CA LYS A 90 -4.79 1.83 20.96
C LYS A 90 -3.70 0.77 20.91
N ASP A 91 -2.57 1.09 20.30
CA ASP A 91 -1.42 0.22 20.25
C ASP A 91 -0.30 0.83 21.12
N ASN A 92 0.01 0.14 22.21
CA ASN A 92 1.08 0.54 23.12
C ASN A 92 2.45 -0.06 22.72
N SER A 93 2.55 -0.66 21.53
CA SER A 93 3.79 -1.24 21.04
C SER A 93 4.87 -0.17 20.84
N HIS A 94 6.08 -0.48 21.22
CA HIS A 94 7.22 0.38 20.93
C HIS A 94 7.84 -0.04 19.60
N TYR A 95 7.64 0.78 18.57
CA TYR A 95 8.24 0.55 17.25
C TYR A 95 9.61 1.21 17.15
N PRO A 96 10.67 0.49 16.70
CA PRO A 96 11.95 1.09 16.35
C PRO A 96 11.80 2.18 15.28
N LEU A 97 12.72 3.14 15.27
CA LEU A 97 12.66 4.28 14.34
C LEU A 97 12.60 3.85 12.87
N HIS A 98 13.42 2.89 12.46
CA HIS A 98 13.41 2.38 11.09
C HIS A 98 12.06 1.78 10.69
N THR A 99 11.38 1.06 11.59
CA THR A 99 10.04 0.51 11.35
C THR A 99 9.01 1.63 11.19
N LYS A 100 9.09 2.71 11.99
CA LYS A 100 8.20 3.86 11.85
C LYS A 100 8.41 4.58 10.52
N VAL A 101 9.67 4.84 10.15
CA VAL A 101 10.00 5.48 8.87
C VAL A 101 9.52 4.63 7.68
N SER A 102 9.80 3.33 7.70
CA SER A 102 9.32 2.42 6.66
C SER A 102 7.79 2.43 6.55
N ALA A 103 7.08 2.31 7.68
CA ALA A 103 5.61 2.26 7.68
C ALA A 103 4.96 3.60 7.31
N ILE A 104 5.53 4.75 7.70
CA ILE A 104 4.93 6.06 7.46
C ILE A 104 5.25 6.58 6.05
N LEU A 105 6.47 6.35 5.55
CA LEU A 105 6.93 6.95 4.30
C LEU A 105 7.04 5.92 3.18
N LEU A 106 7.83 4.87 3.37
CA LEU A 106 8.20 3.97 2.28
C LEU A 106 7.05 3.06 1.84
N SER A 107 6.38 2.42 2.80
CA SER A 107 5.27 1.50 2.48
C SER A 107 4.10 2.20 1.78
N PRO A 108 3.61 3.39 2.22
CA PRO A 108 2.55 4.09 1.51
C PRO A 108 2.89 4.43 0.05
N ILE A 109 4.12 4.89 -0.22
CA ILE A 109 4.54 5.19 -1.59
C ILE A 109 4.45 3.92 -2.46
N ILE A 110 5.05 2.83 -2.00
CA ILE A 110 5.08 1.57 -2.74
C ILE A 110 3.67 1.01 -2.95
N GLU A 111 2.89 0.99 -1.89
CA GLU A 111 1.56 0.37 -1.89
C GLU A 111 0.56 1.16 -2.72
N GLU A 112 0.58 2.50 -2.64
CA GLU A 112 -0.36 3.31 -3.41
C GLU A 112 -0.01 3.34 -4.90
N VAL A 113 1.25 3.45 -5.27
CA VAL A 113 1.63 3.39 -6.69
C VAL A 113 1.24 2.03 -7.28
N ILE A 114 1.45 0.93 -6.58
CA ILE A 114 1.12 -0.40 -7.08
C ILE A 114 -0.39 -0.64 -7.07
N CYS A 115 -1.04 -0.43 -5.93
CA CYS A 115 -2.44 -0.82 -5.75
C CYS A 115 -3.42 0.20 -6.33
N ARG A 116 -3.01 1.43 -6.61
CA ARG A 116 -3.88 2.51 -7.11
C ARG A 116 -3.46 3.01 -8.47
N GLU A 117 -2.21 3.46 -8.64
CA GLU A 117 -1.79 4.05 -9.91
C GLU A 117 -1.73 3.03 -11.04
N ILE A 118 -1.09 1.88 -10.83
CA ILE A 118 -1.07 0.81 -11.83
C ILE A 118 -2.49 0.28 -12.10
N ALA A 119 -3.34 0.19 -11.07
CA ALA A 119 -4.71 -0.26 -11.24
C ALA A 119 -5.55 0.76 -12.03
N TYR A 120 -5.39 2.05 -11.77
CA TYR A 120 -6.11 3.12 -12.44
C TYR A 120 -5.76 3.23 -13.92
N ASN A 121 -4.49 3.07 -14.26
CA ASN A 121 -3.99 3.13 -15.65
C ASN A 121 -4.18 1.82 -16.44
N SER A 122 -4.91 0.85 -15.89
CA SER A 122 -5.25 -0.41 -16.56
C SER A 122 -6.55 -0.30 -17.36
N ASP A 123 -6.64 -0.93 -18.55
CA ASP A 123 -7.91 -1.04 -19.29
C ASP A 123 -9.00 -1.79 -18.52
N TYR A 124 -8.61 -2.63 -17.57
CA TYR A 124 -9.51 -3.38 -16.71
C TYR A 124 -9.59 -2.77 -15.31
N VAL A 125 -9.90 -1.47 -15.22
CA VAL A 125 -9.86 -0.69 -13.97
C VAL A 125 -10.53 -1.41 -12.80
N LEU A 126 -11.74 -1.95 -12.99
CA LEU A 126 -12.45 -2.65 -11.91
C LEU A 126 -11.72 -3.91 -11.44
N VAL A 127 -11.25 -4.74 -12.38
CA VAL A 127 -10.52 -5.99 -12.05
C VAL A 127 -9.18 -5.66 -11.37
N SER A 128 -8.48 -4.67 -11.89
CA SER A 128 -7.20 -4.21 -11.34
C SER A 128 -7.38 -3.58 -9.96
N TYR A 129 -8.48 -2.87 -9.72
CA TYR A 129 -8.85 -2.35 -8.40
C TYR A 129 -9.11 -3.49 -7.40
N ILE A 130 -9.88 -4.51 -7.79
CA ILE A 130 -10.13 -5.68 -6.93
C ILE A 130 -8.80 -6.37 -6.61
N LEU A 131 -7.95 -6.59 -7.59
CA LEU A 131 -6.64 -7.19 -7.41
C LEU A 131 -5.74 -6.32 -6.52
N GLY A 132 -5.69 -5.02 -6.74
CA GLY A 132 -4.96 -4.07 -5.91
C GLY A 132 -5.44 -4.06 -4.46
N THR A 133 -6.75 -4.18 -4.24
CA THR A 133 -7.33 -4.32 -2.90
C THR A 133 -6.94 -5.63 -2.21
N ILE A 134 -6.95 -6.73 -2.95
CA ILE A 134 -6.48 -8.04 -2.45
C ILE A 134 -5.00 -7.93 -2.06
N ILE A 135 -4.15 -7.37 -2.92
CA ILE A 135 -2.73 -7.13 -2.65
C ILE A 135 -2.56 -6.29 -1.39
N PHE A 136 -3.33 -5.20 -1.24
CA PHE A 136 -3.28 -4.32 -0.09
C PHE A 136 -3.61 -5.05 1.22
N ILE A 137 -4.66 -5.88 1.23
CA ILE A 137 -5.04 -6.72 2.38
C ILE A 137 -3.90 -7.71 2.74
N PHE A 138 -3.30 -8.33 1.73
CA PHE A 138 -2.16 -9.24 1.93
C PHE A 138 -0.92 -8.53 2.48
N PHE A 139 -0.63 -7.31 2.09
CA PHE A 139 0.47 -6.52 2.66
C PHE A 139 0.35 -6.36 4.17
N HIS A 140 -0.89 -6.26 4.66
CA HIS A 140 -1.19 -6.04 6.08
C HIS A 140 -1.39 -7.34 6.88
N PHE A 141 -1.22 -8.51 6.25
CA PHE A 141 -1.45 -9.82 6.92
C PHE A 141 -2.81 -9.93 7.61
N ALA A 142 -3.82 -9.32 7.03
CA ALA A 142 -5.17 -9.33 7.53
C ALA A 142 -5.87 -10.64 7.15
N PHE A 143 -5.84 -11.62 8.05
CA PHE A 143 -6.48 -12.93 7.82
C PHE A 143 -7.73 -13.15 8.69
N ASP A 144 -7.97 -12.29 9.68
CA ASP A 144 -9.22 -12.32 10.44
C ASP A 144 -10.28 -11.43 9.78
N PHE A 145 -11.52 -11.80 9.93
CA PHE A 145 -12.66 -11.15 9.26
C PHE A 145 -12.74 -9.64 9.55
N LYS A 146 -12.48 -9.23 10.80
CA LYS A 146 -12.52 -7.82 11.20
C LYS A 146 -11.45 -6.99 10.53
N SER A 147 -10.22 -7.52 10.48
CA SER A 147 -9.11 -6.88 9.79
C SER A 147 -9.32 -6.82 8.28
N ILE A 148 -9.87 -7.88 7.67
CA ILE A 148 -10.21 -7.88 6.24
C ILE A 148 -11.19 -6.75 5.93
N ILE A 149 -12.30 -6.63 6.69
CA ILE A 149 -13.28 -5.54 6.48
C ILE A 149 -12.63 -4.17 6.67
N TYR A 150 -11.80 -4.02 7.71
CA TYR A 150 -11.10 -2.77 7.97
C TYR A 150 -10.24 -2.36 6.78
N PHE A 151 -9.38 -3.25 6.29
CA PHE A 151 -8.49 -2.95 5.16
C PHE A 151 -9.23 -2.83 3.83
N LEU A 152 -10.35 -3.53 3.66
CA LEU A 152 -11.25 -3.33 2.52
C LEU A 152 -11.80 -1.90 2.48
N CYS A 153 -12.34 -1.41 3.59
CA CYS A 153 -12.85 -0.05 3.70
C CYS A 153 -11.73 1.00 3.46
N MET A 154 -10.55 0.78 4.07
CA MET A 154 -9.42 1.68 3.89
C MET A 154 -8.91 1.69 2.45
N SER A 155 -8.81 0.52 1.82
CA SER A 155 -8.45 0.40 0.40
C SER A 155 -9.44 1.15 -0.50
N SER A 156 -10.74 1.03 -0.21
CA SER A 156 -11.79 1.72 -0.97
C SER A 156 -11.70 3.24 -0.83
N LEU A 157 -11.45 3.75 0.38
CA LEU A 157 -11.27 5.19 0.61
C LEU A 157 -10.06 5.75 -0.16
N LEU A 158 -8.94 5.04 -0.15
CA LEU A 158 -7.73 5.42 -0.88
C LEU A 158 -7.96 5.42 -2.40
N PHE A 159 -8.68 4.43 -2.92
CA PHE A 159 -9.03 4.36 -4.33
C PHE A 159 -9.97 5.51 -4.74
N LEU A 160 -11.03 5.75 -3.96
CA LEU A 160 -11.97 6.84 -4.22
C LEU A 160 -11.27 8.21 -4.20
N LEU A 161 -10.32 8.40 -3.28
CA LEU A 161 -9.52 9.63 -3.25
C LEU A 161 -8.65 9.75 -4.50
N ARG A 162 -8.01 8.66 -4.97
CA ARG A 162 -7.23 8.66 -6.21
C ARG A 162 -8.10 9.01 -7.40
N GLU A 163 -9.27 8.40 -7.51
CA GLU A 163 -10.21 8.65 -8.60
C GLU A 163 -10.73 10.09 -8.58
N GLN A 164 -11.15 10.59 -7.43
CA GLN A 164 -11.72 11.94 -7.30
C GLN A 164 -10.67 13.04 -7.46
N SER A 165 -9.46 12.83 -6.99
CA SER A 165 -8.39 13.85 -7.06
C SER A 165 -7.64 13.83 -8.39
N GLY A 166 -7.71 12.73 -9.14
CA GLY A 166 -6.94 12.52 -10.36
C GLY A 166 -5.47 12.16 -10.12
N GLU A 167 -5.01 12.09 -8.85
CA GLU A 167 -3.59 12.04 -8.53
C GLU A 167 -3.28 11.04 -7.40
N VAL A 168 -2.31 10.16 -7.63
CA VAL A 168 -1.89 9.17 -6.64
C VAL A 168 -1.24 9.79 -5.40
N LEU A 169 -0.64 10.97 -5.53
CA LEU A 169 -0.01 11.67 -4.40
C LEU A 169 -0.99 11.91 -3.25
N ASN A 170 -2.27 12.19 -3.55
CA ASN A 170 -3.28 12.38 -2.53
C ASN A 170 -3.56 11.10 -1.73
N SER A 171 -3.61 9.95 -2.40
CA SER A 171 -3.74 8.64 -1.73
C SER A 171 -2.50 8.31 -0.90
N ILE A 172 -1.30 8.60 -1.40
CA ILE A 172 -0.05 8.43 -0.65
C ILE A 172 -0.08 9.27 0.63
N LEU A 173 -0.42 10.55 0.54
CA LEU A 173 -0.49 11.45 1.70
C LEU A 173 -1.55 11.00 2.72
N LEU A 174 -2.72 10.57 2.24
CA LEU A 174 -3.76 10.03 3.12
C LEU A 174 -3.29 8.76 3.83
N HIS A 175 -2.65 7.84 3.10
CA HIS A 175 -2.12 6.60 3.68
C HIS A 175 -1.00 6.89 4.71
N MET A 176 -0.11 7.85 4.43
CA MET A 176 0.89 8.31 5.41
C MET A 176 0.22 8.83 6.68
N LEU A 177 -0.85 9.64 6.55
CA LEU A 177 -1.64 10.15 7.68
C LEU A 177 -2.29 9.03 8.47
N MET A 178 -2.82 8.01 7.80
CA MET A 178 -3.38 6.80 8.42
C MET A 178 -2.35 6.11 9.31
N ASN A 179 -1.19 5.79 8.75
CA ASN A 179 -0.13 5.08 9.46
C ASN A 179 0.44 5.93 10.61
N LEU A 180 0.60 7.24 10.39
CA LEU A 180 0.99 8.18 11.43
C LEU A 180 -0.02 8.15 12.60
N THR A 181 -1.31 8.24 12.29
CA THR A 181 -2.38 8.23 13.29
C THR A 181 -2.37 6.94 14.10
N ILE A 182 -2.22 5.77 13.45
CA ILE A 182 -2.19 4.47 14.12
C ILE A 182 -0.95 4.34 15.03
N ILE A 183 0.23 4.72 14.53
CA ILE A 183 1.51 4.57 15.26
C ILE A 183 1.58 5.49 16.49
N TYR A 184 0.99 6.67 16.43
CA TYR A 184 1.05 7.67 17.51
C TYR A 184 -0.23 7.76 18.35
N ARG A 185 -1.24 6.98 18.05
CA ARG A 185 -2.43 6.85 18.89
C ARG A 185 -2.10 6.12 20.19
N LYS A 186 -1.81 6.89 21.24
CA LYS A 186 -1.59 6.42 22.62
C LYS A 186 -2.87 6.39 23.43
#